data_634b0d84b4f67fcc0c5a7caf594e61d2
#
_entry.id   634b0d84b4f67fcc0c5a7caf594e61d2
#
_cell.length_a   1.000
_cell.length_b   1.000
_cell.length_c   1.000
_cell.angle_alpha   90.00
_cell.angle_beta   90.00
_cell.angle_gamma   90.00
#
_symmetry.space_group_name_H-M   'P 1'
#
loop_
_entity.id
_entity.type
_entity.pdbx_description
1 polymer ?
#
loop_
_entity_poly.entity_id
_entity_poly.type
_entity_poly.pdbx_seq_one_letter_code
_entity_poly.pdbx_strand_id
1 'polypeptide(L)'
;MKSKLMHNLGLKIMAVLISVVLWMLAVDINDPVINKYINNVQVQLTNTGALTGQGKTYRIVDNSDTIRVSVRAPKSAISAIDAQSVTAKADLSEITDDGRVPIELSLSSGLDVEKITSDRQYVQLQVENKKTRQLSIEVAKNGTLPDGYATGRIDMETNTLSISGSESAVNAVSRAVVDISLDNVTANVEIDATIRLLDADGNEITSSEIRKNVDSVKVTVPILETKEVTISASAIGEPADGYEQTGTVTVSPATVKIAGRAAVLDKISEITIPAEELDLTDATAPVTNTIDIREYLPSDISLADADFDGTVTVSADIEQIRRKTISFDADSVQLLNIPDGWLAEAVSGQNLQLTVRGLQDNLNNVDAGTITPHADLSALIDENGTVTAGEQEVTVKFLLPASVEQVNAVTVQVHLTQLAASNTDAQGDQ
;
A
#
# COMPACT_ATOMS: atom_id res chain seq x y z
N MET A 1 70.06 70.07 59.32
CA MET A 1 69.71 68.61 59.24
C MET A 1 70.36 67.85 58.08
N LYS A 2 70.91 68.52 57.06
CA LYS A 2 71.50 67.85 55.88
C LYS A 2 72.89 67.22 56.13
N SER A 3 73.68 67.67 57.09
CA SER A 3 75.02 67.12 57.34
C SER A 3 75.06 65.78 58.07
N LYS A 4 74.02 65.45 58.88
CA LYS A 4 73.96 64.17 59.60
C LYS A 4 73.45 63.02 58.70
N LEU A 5 72.85 63.38 57.61
CA LEU A 5 72.34 62.36 56.62
C LEU A 5 73.48 61.86 55.75
N MET A 6 74.47 62.71 55.44
CA MET A 6 75.60 62.36 54.60
C MET A 6 76.80 61.72 55.35
N HIS A 7 76.77 61.71 56.68
CA HIS A 7 77.79 61.01 57.45
C HIS A 7 77.62 59.49 57.34
N ASN A 8 78.60 58.78 56.87
CA ASN A 8 78.63 57.34 56.60
C ASN A 8 77.63 56.89 55.46
N LEU A 9 77.49 57.74 54.44
CA LEU A 9 76.61 57.41 53.32
C LEU A 9 76.94 56.06 52.66
N GLY A 10 78.27 55.74 52.56
CA GLY A 10 78.70 54.44 51.98
C GLY A 10 78.27 53.24 52.82
N LEU A 11 78.32 53.36 54.18
CA LEU A 11 77.80 52.29 55.03
C LEU A 11 76.28 52.11 54.94
N LYS A 12 75.53 53.18 54.73
CA LYS A 12 74.09 53.13 54.58
C LYS A 12 73.68 52.50 53.24
N ILE A 13 74.39 52.85 52.16
CA ILE A 13 74.21 52.24 50.88
C ILE A 13 74.55 50.74 50.90
N MET A 14 75.65 50.40 51.56
CA MET A 14 76.07 49.02 51.74
C MET A 14 75.08 48.21 52.60
N ALA A 15 74.49 48.79 53.64
CA ALA A 15 73.44 48.15 54.46
C ALA A 15 72.17 47.92 53.65
N VAL A 16 71.75 48.86 52.77
CA VAL A 16 70.62 48.70 51.89
C VAL A 16 70.89 47.61 50.83
N LEU A 17 72.11 47.61 50.24
CA LEU A 17 72.51 46.58 49.31
C LEU A 17 72.51 45.18 49.93
N ILE A 18 73.09 45.03 51.11
CA ILE A 18 73.08 43.76 51.85
C ILE A 18 71.65 43.37 52.22
N SER A 19 70.82 44.32 52.66
CA SER A 19 69.40 44.04 52.94
C SER A 19 68.61 43.58 51.70
N VAL A 20 68.86 44.16 50.55
CA VAL A 20 68.26 43.75 49.27
C VAL A 20 68.76 42.36 48.85
N VAL A 21 70.10 42.11 49.02
CA VAL A 21 70.65 40.77 48.71
C VAL A 21 70.10 39.71 49.68
N LEU A 22 70.01 40.01 50.98
CA LEU A 22 69.42 39.12 51.98
C LEU A 22 67.95 38.93 51.77
N TRP A 23 67.23 39.98 51.32
CA TRP A 23 65.79 39.84 50.93
C TRP A 23 65.63 38.97 49.68
N MET A 24 66.48 39.16 48.68
CA MET A 24 66.46 38.36 47.44
C MET A 24 66.80 36.89 47.74
N LEU A 25 67.85 36.64 48.61
CA LEU A 25 68.16 35.28 49.07
C LEU A 25 67.00 34.66 49.89
N ALA A 26 66.35 35.46 50.75
CA ALA A 26 65.26 35.00 51.60
C ALA A 26 64.01 34.67 50.74
N VAL A 27 63.81 35.40 49.68
CA VAL A 27 62.73 35.13 48.70
C VAL A 27 62.99 33.85 47.86
N ASP A 28 64.26 33.65 47.46
CA ASP A 28 64.70 32.49 46.68
C ASP A 28 64.72 31.19 47.51
N ILE A 29 65.05 31.27 48.80
CA ILE A 29 65.03 30.14 49.76
C ILE A 29 63.60 29.79 50.19
N ASN A 30 62.62 30.67 50.05
CA ASN A 30 61.21 30.48 50.45
C ASN A 30 60.23 30.39 49.26
N ASP A 31 60.60 29.78 48.08
CA ASP A 31 59.68 29.49 47.03
C ASP A 31 58.88 28.20 47.34
N PRO A 32 57.76 28.31 48.05
CA PRO A 32 57.02 27.11 48.51
C PRO A 32 56.41 26.33 47.37
N VAL A 33 56.58 25.05 47.45
CA VAL A 33 55.89 24.12 46.49
C VAL A 33 54.43 24.11 46.84
N ILE A 34 53.59 24.41 45.83
CA ILE A 34 52.13 24.42 45.95
C ILE A 34 51.52 23.54 44.90
N ASN A 35 50.25 23.10 45.12
CA ASN A 35 49.47 22.34 44.15
C ASN A 35 48.54 23.26 43.32
N LYS A 36 48.54 23.10 42.04
CA LYS A 36 47.54 23.68 41.12
C LYS A 36 46.73 22.61 40.47
N TYR A 37 45.41 22.77 40.47
CA TYR A 37 44.48 21.86 39.80
C TYR A 37 44.05 22.46 38.47
N ILE A 38 44.19 21.68 37.44
CA ILE A 38 43.75 22.01 36.09
C ILE A 38 42.62 21.06 35.77
N ASN A 39 41.41 21.61 35.57
CA ASN A 39 40.21 20.82 35.27
C ASN A 39 40.01 20.70 33.76
N ASN A 40 39.26 19.66 33.35
CA ASN A 40 38.83 19.42 31.97
C ASN A 40 40.00 19.32 30.96
N VAL A 41 41.08 18.66 31.36
CA VAL A 41 42.17 18.32 30.44
C VAL A 41 41.74 17.14 29.58
N GLN A 42 41.70 17.36 28.28
CA GLN A 42 41.32 16.32 27.31
C GLN A 42 42.50 15.38 27.05
N VAL A 43 42.27 14.07 27.20
CA VAL A 43 43.25 13.04 26.86
C VAL A 43 43.24 12.77 25.36
N GLN A 44 44.33 12.95 24.68
CA GLN A 44 44.50 12.66 23.26
C GLN A 44 44.76 11.17 23.07
N LEU A 45 43.84 10.49 22.35
CA LEU A 45 44.05 9.09 21.96
C LEU A 45 45.03 9.04 20.77
N THR A 46 46.10 8.25 20.92
CA THR A 46 47.09 8.02 19.86
C THR A 46 47.08 6.58 19.39
N ASN A 47 47.69 6.30 18.24
CA ASN A 47 47.78 4.95 17.63
C ASN A 47 46.41 4.26 17.43
N THR A 48 45.39 5.05 17.09
CA THR A 48 44.04 4.53 16.86
C THR A 48 43.99 3.44 15.79
N GLY A 49 44.99 3.41 14.87
CA GLY A 49 45.17 2.36 13.87
C GLY A 49 45.41 0.96 14.45
N ALA A 50 45.87 0.85 15.67
CA ALA A 50 46.11 -0.43 16.32
C ALA A 50 44.83 -1.29 16.47
N LEU A 51 43.68 -0.66 16.77
CA LEU A 51 42.38 -1.31 16.87
C LEU A 51 41.70 -1.43 15.51
N THR A 52 41.69 -0.35 14.71
CA THR A 52 41.01 -0.36 13.40
C THR A 52 41.67 -1.32 12.41
N GLY A 53 43.00 -1.51 12.48
CA GLY A 53 43.72 -2.52 11.68
C GLY A 53 43.36 -3.98 12.03
N GLN A 54 42.83 -4.22 13.23
CA GLN A 54 42.31 -5.50 13.68
C GLN A 54 40.80 -5.67 13.39
N GLY A 55 40.19 -4.75 12.68
CA GLY A 55 38.73 -4.78 12.43
C GLY A 55 37.91 -4.47 13.69
N LYS A 56 38.49 -3.74 14.65
CA LYS A 56 37.80 -3.32 15.87
C LYS A 56 37.48 -1.83 15.84
N THR A 57 36.49 -1.42 16.61
CA THR A 57 36.12 -0.06 16.90
C THR A 57 36.01 0.13 18.41
N TYR A 58 36.03 1.37 18.88
CA TYR A 58 35.97 1.64 20.30
C TYR A 58 35.07 2.84 20.61
N ARG A 59 34.58 2.87 21.85
CA ARG A 59 33.81 3.97 22.43
C ARG A 59 34.42 4.31 23.80
N ILE A 60 34.53 5.62 24.07
CA ILE A 60 34.96 6.11 25.39
C ILE A 60 33.79 5.95 26.36
N VAL A 61 34.06 5.35 27.52
CA VAL A 61 33.05 5.13 28.57
C VAL A 61 33.27 6.20 29.68
N ASP A 62 32.15 6.68 30.24
CA ASP A 62 32.10 7.58 31.40
C ASP A 62 32.92 8.88 31.26
N ASN A 63 33.06 9.41 30.03
CA ASN A 63 33.90 10.58 29.73
C ASN A 63 35.28 10.45 30.35
N SER A 64 35.86 9.25 30.33
CA SER A 64 37.14 8.93 30.93
C SER A 64 38.33 9.61 30.24
N ASP A 65 38.13 10.18 29.07
CA ASP A 65 39.06 11.01 28.31
C ASP A 65 39.17 12.48 28.82
N THR A 66 38.37 12.85 29.80
CA THR A 66 38.42 14.17 30.42
C THR A 66 38.84 14.01 31.88
N ILE A 67 39.99 14.61 32.22
CA ILE A 67 40.64 14.41 33.51
C ILE A 67 40.92 15.73 34.24
N ARG A 68 41.11 15.63 35.56
CA ARG A 68 41.66 16.69 36.37
C ARG A 68 43.14 16.39 36.65
N VAL A 69 44.01 17.34 36.31
CA VAL A 69 45.45 17.22 36.56
C VAL A 69 45.86 18.09 37.76
N SER A 70 46.62 17.48 38.65
CA SER A 70 47.24 18.17 39.77
C SER A 70 48.75 18.32 39.50
N VAL A 71 49.20 19.53 39.43
CA VAL A 71 50.61 19.86 39.23
C VAL A 71 51.16 20.44 40.54
N ARG A 72 52.27 19.86 41.06
CA ARG A 72 53.04 20.33 42.23
C ARG A 72 54.28 20.93 41.71
N ALA A 73 54.45 22.24 41.98
CA ALA A 73 55.58 23.00 41.50
C ALA A 73 55.84 24.18 42.44
N PRO A 74 57.08 24.80 42.41
CA PRO A 74 57.38 26.04 43.06
C PRO A 74 56.40 27.15 42.68
N LYS A 75 56.04 28.02 43.58
CA LYS A 75 55.08 29.10 43.37
C LYS A 75 55.45 30.00 42.19
N SER A 76 56.76 30.21 41.97
CA SER A 76 57.25 30.93 40.78
C SER A 76 56.92 30.28 39.48
N ALA A 77 57.00 28.95 39.37
CA ALA A 77 56.72 28.18 38.18
C ALA A 77 55.25 27.96 37.97
N ILE A 78 54.43 27.84 39.03
CA ILE A 78 53.00 27.46 38.97
C ILE A 78 52.15 28.47 38.20
N SER A 79 52.55 29.74 38.16
CA SER A 79 51.82 30.80 37.43
C SER A 79 51.87 30.63 35.89
N ALA A 80 52.92 30.01 35.39
CA ALA A 80 53.12 29.74 33.96
C ALA A 80 52.49 28.46 33.49
N ILE A 81 51.93 27.66 34.40
CA ILE A 81 51.30 26.38 34.11
C ILE A 81 49.76 26.57 33.90
N ASP A 82 49.26 26.32 32.76
CA ASP A 82 47.83 26.36 32.39
C ASP A 82 47.39 25.05 31.72
N ALA A 83 46.14 25.00 31.22
CA ALA A 83 45.60 23.81 30.53
C ALA A 83 46.34 23.51 29.21
N GLN A 84 46.96 24.51 28.60
CA GLN A 84 47.70 24.35 27.34
C GLN A 84 49.12 23.84 27.58
N SER A 85 49.63 24.03 28.81
CA SER A 85 50.95 23.56 29.22
C SER A 85 50.97 22.06 29.49
N VAL A 86 49.80 21.44 29.72
CA VAL A 86 49.63 20.02 30.04
C VAL A 86 49.19 19.25 28.83
N THR A 87 49.93 18.24 28.47
CA THR A 87 49.53 17.26 27.44
C THR A 87 49.24 15.91 28.09
N ALA A 88 48.04 15.40 27.90
CA ALA A 88 47.65 14.07 28.33
C ALA A 88 47.45 13.20 27.08
N LYS A 89 48.09 12.03 27.01
CA LYS A 89 48.00 11.08 25.90
C LYS A 89 47.66 9.70 26.42
N ALA A 90 46.95 8.93 25.63
CA ALA A 90 46.71 7.52 25.86
C ALA A 90 46.94 6.75 24.54
N ASP A 91 47.88 5.82 24.57
CA ASP A 91 48.26 5.02 23.39
C ASP A 91 47.39 3.77 23.30
N LEU A 92 46.60 3.64 22.23
CA LEU A 92 45.69 2.52 22.02
C LEU A 92 46.44 1.19 21.75
N SER A 93 47.74 1.25 21.45
CA SER A 93 48.55 0.02 21.37
C SER A 93 48.81 -0.64 22.72
N GLU A 94 48.66 0.10 23.82
CA GLU A 94 48.83 -0.38 25.20
C GLU A 94 47.51 -0.75 25.89
N ILE A 95 46.42 -0.90 25.10
CA ILE A 95 45.14 -1.29 25.64
C ILE A 95 45.18 -2.66 26.31
N THR A 96 44.63 -2.72 27.51
CA THR A 96 44.52 -3.97 28.27
C THR A 96 43.23 -4.74 27.88
N ASP A 97 43.16 -6.01 28.25
CA ASP A 97 41.97 -6.88 27.91
C ASP A 97 40.65 -6.37 28.51
N ASP A 98 40.74 -5.59 29.60
CA ASP A 98 39.58 -4.94 30.24
C ASP A 98 39.24 -3.56 29.64
N GLY A 99 39.89 -3.17 28.56
CA GLY A 99 39.59 -1.93 27.80
C GLY A 99 40.20 -0.69 28.43
N ARG A 100 41.23 -0.79 29.31
CA ARG A 100 41.91 0.33 29.91
C ARG A 100 43.14 0.72 29.11
N VAL A 101 43.31 2.03 28.91
CA VAL A 101 44.48 2.59 28.25
C VAL A 101 45.18 3.54 29.23
N PRO A 102 46.44 3.34 29.59
CA PRO A 102 47.13 4.21 30.54
C PRO A 102 47.26 5.63 30.01
N ILE A 103 47.15 6.61 30.92
CA ILE A 103 47.29 8.03 30.59
C ILE A 103 48.72 8.46 30.90
N GLU A 104 49.41 8.91 29.88
CA GLU A 104 50.72 9.57 30.01
C GLU A 104 50.52 11.07 30.08
N LEU A 105 51.08 11.68 31.12
CA LEU A 105 51.07 13.13 31.33
C LEU A 105 52.44 13.70 31.01
N SER A 106 52.46 14.77 30.24
CA SER A 106 53.67 15.53 29.95
C SER A 106 53.38 17.02 30.03
N LEU A 107 54.38 17.78 30.32
CA LEU A 107 54.35 19.23 30.34
C LEU A 107 55.20 19.82 29.23
N SER A 108 54.85 21.02 28.80
CA SER A 108 55.67 21.77 27.85
C SER A 108 57.09 21.94 28.37
N SER A 109 58.05 21.78 27.48
CA SER A 109 59.46 21.87 27.83
C SER A 109 59.84 23.23 28.53
N GLY A 110 60.64 23.19 29.59
CA GLY A 110 61.14 24.36 30.30
C GLY A 110 60.37 24.71 31.57
N LEU A 111 59.35 23.95 31.95
CA LEU A 111 58.67 24.12 33.24
C LEU A 111 59.29 23.19 34.30
N ASP A 112 59.74 23.78 35.42
CA ASP A 112 60.27 23.02 36.56
C ASP A 112 59.11 22.59 37.46
N VAL A 113 58.84 21.28 37.50
CA VAL A 113 57.72 20.68 38.28
C VAL A 113 58.27 19.54 39.15
N GLU A 114 57.82 19.47 40.37
CA GLU A 114 58.14 18.36 41.26
C GLU A 114 57.36 17.08 40.93
N LYS A 115 56.03 17.23 40.63
CA LYS A 115 55.17 16.13 40.38
C LYS A 115 53.95 16.56 39.58
N ILE A 116 53.53 15.69 38.60
CA ILE A 116 52.25 15.79 37.89
C ILE A 116 51.49 14.52 38.14
N THR A 117 50.18 14.62 38.43
CA THR A 117 49.28 13.49 38.63
C THR A 117 47.91 13.84 38.10
N SER A 118 47.15 12.82 37.72
CA SER A 118 45.75 12.96 37.36
C SER A 118 44.84 12.23 38.35
N ASP A 119 43.58 12.61 38.37
CA ASP A 119 42.54 11.94 39.15
C ASP A 119 42.18 10.57 38.55
N ARG A 120 42.46 10.37 37.25
CA ARG A 120 42.31 9.08 36.55
C ARG A 120 43.66 8.67 35.97
N GLN A 121 43.99 7.39 36.07
CA GLN A 121 45.25 6.83 35.55
C GLN A 121 45.09 6.16 34.17
N TYR A 122 43.85 5.93 33.73
CA TYR A 122 43.53 5.29 32.45
C TYR A 122 42.27 5.86 31.86
N VAL A 123 42.18 5.80 30.55
CA VAL A 123 40.95 5.98 29.78
C VAL A 123 40.27 4.60 29.65
N GLN A 124 38.99 4.56 29.99
CA GLN A 124 38.19 3.35 29.83
C GLN A 124 37.54 3.31 28.45
N LEU A 125 37.83 2.30 27.67
CA LEU A 125 37.27 2.07 26.36
C LEU A 125 36.41 0.80 26.37
N GLN A 126 35.28 0.86 25.67
CA GLN A 126 34.54 -0.34 25.24
C GLN A 126 34.96 -0.66 23.81
N VAL A 127 35.57 -1.82 23.60
CA VAL A 127 36.07 -2.27 22.32
C VAL A 127 35.12 -3.32 21.78
N GLU A 128 34.68 -3.15 20.53
CA GLU A 128 33.81 -4.09 19.83
C GLU A 128 34.37 -4.39 18.45
N ASN A 129 33.89 -5.50 17.83
CA ASN A 129 34.17 -5.77 16.44
C ASN A 129 33.49 -4.70 15.57
N LYS A 130 34.17 -4.31 14.51
CA LYS A 130 33.58 -3.48 13.47
C LYS A 130 32.72 -4.38 12.58
N LYS A 131 31.44 -4.02 12.41
CA LYS A 131 30.51 -4.69 11.56
C LYS A 131 30.08 -3.80 10.42
N THR A 132 29.88 -4.40 9.24
CA THR A 132 29.27 -3.73 8.09
C THR A 132 28.03 -4.52 7.69
N ARG A 133 26.92 -3.82 7.43
CA ARG A 133 25.65 -4.41 7.02
C ARG A 133 25.05 -3.59 5.88
N GLN A 134 24.45 -4.28 4.91
CA GLN A 134 23.65 -3.66 3.86
C GLN A 134 22.18 -3.73 4.26
N LEU A 135 21.47 -2.64 4.06
CA LEU A 135 20.04 -2.47 4.30
C LEU A 135 19.37 -1.98 3.03
N SER A 136 18.15 -2.44 2.78
CA SER A 136 17.29 -1.83 1.77
C SER A 136 16.76 -0.51 2.32
N ILE A 137 16.67 0.50 1.45
CA ILE A 137 16.07 1.79 1.80
C ILE A 137 14.58 1.70 1.49
N GLU A 138 13.75 1.96 2.50
CA GLU A 138 12.29 2.01 2.40
C GLU A 138 11.82 3.46 2.26
N VAL A 139 10.76 3.67 1.48
CA VAL A 139 10.15 5.00 1.34
C VAL A 139 8.92 5.10 2.22
N ALA A 140 8.94 5.99 3.18
CA ALA A 140 7.78 6.35 3.99
C ALA A 140 7.07 7.55 3.35
N LYS A 141 5.83 7.33 2.92
CA LYS A 141 4.97 8.38 2.34
C LYS A 141 4.20 9.06 3.45
N ASN A 142 4.33 10.37 3.56
CA ASN A 142 3.61 11.20 4.52
C ASN A 142 2.67 12.14 3.75
N GLY A 143 1.47 12.36 4.30
CA GLY A 143 0.46 13.21 3.68
C GLY A 143 -0.41 12.50 2.64
N THR A 144 -1.31 13.26 2.02
CA THR A 144 -2.28 12.78 1.03
C THR A 144 -2.22 13.62 -0.23
N LEU A 145 -2.33 12.95 -1.37
CA LEU A 145 -2.48 13.63 -2.65
C LEU A 145 -3.88 14.24 -2.75
N PRO A 146 -4.05 15.33 -3.52
CA PRO A 146 -5.37 15.84 -3.89
C PRO A 146 -6.19 14.79 -4.66
N ASP A 147 -7.52 14.92 -4.61
CA ASP A 147 -8.40 14.09 -5.44
C ASP A 147 -8.04 14.21 -6.92
N GLY A 148 -8.08 13.07 -7.62
CA GLY A 148 -7.72 13.00 -9.02
C GLY A 148 -6.24 12.68 -9.29
N TYR A 149 -5.44 12.46 -8.24
CA TYR A 149 -4.03 12.11 -8.37
C TYR A 149 -3.67 10.86 -7.59
N ALA A 150 -2.64 10.15 -8.07
CA ALA A 150 -2.06 8.98 -7.41
C ALA A 150 -0.53 8.98 -7.59
N THR A 151 0.18 8.29 -6.71
CA THR A 151 1.62 8.07 -6.90
C THR A 151 1.86 6.96 -7.91
N GLY A 152 2.72 7.22 -8.89
CA GLY A 152 3.28 6.17 -9.72
C GLY A 152 4.36 5.36 -8.99
N ARG A 153 5.10 4.56 -9.76
CA ARG A 153 6.24 3.82 -9.22
C ARG A 153 7.32 4.79 -8.77
N ILE A 154 7.69 4.70 -7.50
CA ILE A 154 8.76 5.52 -6.94
C ILE A 154 10.09 4.92 -7.36
N ASP A 155 10.95 5.76 -7.92
CA ASP A 155 12.32 5.39 -8.29
C ASP A 155 13.32 6.08 -7.36
N MET A 156 14.36 5.35 -6.98
CA MET A 156 15.48 5.85 -6.16
C MET A 156 16.79 5.63 -6.89
N GLU A 157 17.71 6.61 -6.81
CA GLU A 157 19.05 6.50 -7.39
C GLU A 157 19.81 5.27 -6.86
N THR A 158 19.63 4.96 -5.56
CA THR A 158 20.06 3.71 -4.95
C THR A 158 18.99 3.23 -3.96
N ASN A 159 18.77 1.93 -3.92
CA ASN A 159 17.84 1.29 -3.00
C ASN A 159 18.54 0.56 -1.85
N THR A 160 19.88 0.67 -1.76
CA THR A 160 20.67 0.00 -0.74
C THR A 160 21.58 0.99 -0.01
N LEU A 161 21.64 0.84 1.30
CA LEU A 161 22.49 1.57 2.21
C LEU A 161 23.51 0.61 2.86
N SER A 162 24.78 0.96 2.83
CA SER A 162 25.80 0.26 3.61
C SER A 162 26.08 1.04 4.88
N ILE A 163 25.88 0.42 6.03
CA ILE A 163 26.22 0.97 7.35
C ILE A 163 27.39 0.21 7.95
N SER A 164 28.26 0.90 8.67
CA SER A 164 29.39 0.30 9.37
C SER A 164 29.59 0.97 10.72
N GLY A 165 29.98 0.20 11.74
CA GLY A 165 30.19 0.73 13.10
C GLY A 165 30.50 -0.39 14.08
N SER A 166 30.28 -0.11 15.38
CA SER A 166 30.32 -1.14 16.42
C SER A 166 29.25 -2.19 16.17
N GLU A 167 29.55 -3.45 16.48
CA GLU A 167 28.63 -4.55 16.23
C GLU A 167 27.30 -4.34 16.95
N SER A 168 27.33 -3.84 18.17
CA SER A 168 26.12 -3.52 18.94
C SER A 168 25.27 -2.44 18.27
N ALA A 169 25.89 -1.34 17.81
CA ALA A 169 25.19 -0.24 17.16
C ALA A 169 24.61 -0.66 15.80
N VAL A 170 25.38 -1.40 14.99
CA VAL A 170 24.90 -1.90 13.68
C VAL A 170 23.77 -2.93 13.84
N ASN A 171 23.82 -3.77 14.87
CA ASN A 171 22.77 -4.75 15.15
C ASN A 171 21.47 -4.10 15.66
N ALA A 172 21.55 -2.96 16.32
CA ALA A 172 20.38 -2.20 16.78
C ALA A 172 19.57 -1.63 15.61
N VAL A 173 20.19 -1.41 14.44
CA VAL A 173 19.48 -0.89 13.28
C VAL A 173 18.63 -2.00 12.66
N SER A 174 17.32 -1.78 12.57
CA SER A 174 16.39 -2.67 11.90
C SER A 174 16.15 -2.28 10.44
N ARG A 175 15.87 -0.98 10.19
CA ARG A 175 15.46 -0.46 8.87
C ARG A 175 16.15 0.87 8.55
N ALA A 176 16.29 1.14 7.25
CA ALA A 176 16.70 2.44 6.72
C ALA A 176 15.52 3.04 5.96
N VAL A 177 15.11 4.26 6.31
CA VAL A 177 13.89 4.89 5.80
C VAL A 177 14.18 6.30 5.30
N VAL A 178 13.53 6.68 4.20
CA VAL A 178 13.46 8.06 3.72
C VAL A 178 12.02 8.53 3.76
N ASP A 179 11.78 9.74 4.25
CA ASP A 179 10.45 10.33 4.30
C ASP A 179 10.22 11.23 3.10
N ILE A 180 9.07 11.09 2.47
CA ILE A 180 8.59 11.98 1.43
C ILE A 180 7.24 12.56 1.82
N SER A 181 7.07 13.88 1.64
CA SER A 181 5.77 14.53 1.83
C SER A 181 5.05 14.64 0.50
N LEU A 182 3.80 14.21 0.49
CA LEU A 182 2.91 14.22 -0.69
C LEU A 182 1.75 15.22 -0.53
N ASP A 183 1.77 16.08 0.49
CA ASP A 183 0.69 17.02 0.75
C ASP A 183 0.53 18.02 -0.41
N ASN A 184 -0.65 18.00 -1.04
CA ASN A 184 -1.04 18.90 -2.13
C ASN A 184 -0.12 18.84 -3.37
N VAL A 185 0.55 17.71 -3.60
CA VAL A 185 1.43 17.54 -4.76
C VAL A 185 0.59 17.11 -5.97
N THR A 186 0.75 17.83 -7.10
CA THR A 186 0.03 17.59 -8.37
C THR A 186 0.96 17.37 -9.56
N ALA A 187 2.26 17.41 -9.35
CA ALA A 187 3.27 17.21 -10.39
C ALA A 187 4.39 16.31 -9.87
N ASN A 188 5.17 15.72 -10.79
CA ASN A 188 6.30 14.88 -10.44
C ASN A 188 7.25 15.59 -9.47
N VAL A 189 7.72 14.87 -8.45
CA VAL A 189 8.61 15.35 -7.40
C VAL A 189 9.96 14.67 -7.50
N GLU A 190 11.04 15.45 -7.49
CA GLU A 190 12.39 14.97 -7.26
C GLU A 190 12.94 15.62 -5.98
N ILE A 191 13.35 14.82 -5.02
CA ILE A 191 13.90 15.29 -3.75
C ILE A 191 15.16 14.50 -3.37
N ASP A 192 16.10 15.18 -2.70
CA ASP A 192 17.20 14.54 -2.01
C ASP A 192 16.75 14.25 -0.57
N ALA A 193 16.28 13.03 -0.34
CA ALA A 193 15.73 12.62 0.96
C ALA A 193 16.83 12.09 1.88
N THR A 194 16.89 12.61 3.12
CA THR A 194 17.84 12.15 4.14
C THR A 194 17.44 10.76 4.64
N ILE A 195 18.44 9.86 4.72
CA ILE A 195 18.23 8.49 5.20
C ILE A 195 18.27 8.46 6.71
N ARG A 196 17.19 8.04 7.35
CA ARG A 196 17.06 7.77 8.78
C ARG A 196 17.22 6.29 9.06
N LEU A 197 17.86 5.97 10.17
CA LEU A 197 18.01 4.60 10.66
C LEU A 197 17.01 4.38 11.80
N LEU A 198 16.28 3.28 11.75
CA LEU A 198 15.29 2.94 12.77
C LEU A 198 15.64 1.62 13.45
N ASP A 199 15.33 1.50 14.74
CA ASP A 199 15.37 0.24 15.48
C ASP A 199 14.14 -0.65 15.16
N ALA A 200 14.01 -1.76 15.88
CA ALA A 200 12.89 -2.69 15.72
C ALA A 200 11.55 -2.08 16.19
N ASP A 201 11.59 -1.14 17.12
CA ASP A 201 10.41 -0.47 17.66
C ASP A 201 10.01 0.79 16.83
N GLY A 202 10.81 1.15 15.81
CA GLY A 202 10.56 2.29 14.94
C GLY A 202 11.14 3.61 15.45
N ASN A 203 11.95 3.59 16.52
CA ASN A 203 12.62 4.79 17.01
C ASN A 203 13.86 5.10 16.17
N GLU A 204 14.15 6.40 15.99
CA GLU A 204 15.31 6.83 15.24
C GLU A 204 16.61 6.63 16.01
N ILE A 205 17.58 6.00 15.36
CA ILE A 205 18.93 5.79 15.88
C ILE A 205 19.83 6.92 15.36
N THR A 206 20.20 7.85 16.25
CA THR A 206 21.18 8.89 16.00
C THR A 206 22.46 8.56 16.76
N SER A 207 23.33 7.73 16.18
CA SER A 207 24.60 7.34 16.79
C SER A 207 25.78 7.76 15.93
N SER A 208 26.74 8.46 16.55
CA SER A 208 28.02 8.80 15.92
C SER A 208 28.91 7.57 15.65
N GLU A 209 28.56 6.42 16.21
CA GLU A 209 29.27 5.16 16.02
C GLU A 209 28.92 4.47 14.69
N ILE A 210 27.83 4.90 14.04
CA ILE A 210 27.39 4.34 12.76
C ILE A 210 27.79 5.29 11.65
N ARG A 211 28.50 4.76 10.68
CA ARG A 211 28.83 5.46 9.43
C ARG A 211 27.99 4.90 8.31
N LYS A 212 27.33 5.77 7.58
CA LYS A 212 26.61 5.48 6.35
C LYS A 212 27.52 5.76 5.14
N ASN A 213 27.39 4.97 4.07
CA ASN A 213 28.12 5.23 2.81
C ASN A 213 27.52 6.43 2.05
N VAL A 214 26.22 6.71 2.24
CA VAL A 214 25.50 7.87 1.73
C VAL A 214 24.55 8.39 2.81
N ASP A 215 24.40 9.71 2.93
CA ASP A 215 23.51 10.32 3.92
C ASP A 215 22.12 10.64 3.38
N SER A 216 22.02 10.84 2.07
CA SER A 216 20.75 11.09 1.35
C SER A 216 20.71 10.30 0.06
N VAL A 217 19.50 10.13 -0.46
CA VAL A 217 19.24 9.50 -1.75
C VAL A 217 18.26 10.35 -2.54
N LYS A 218 18.50 10.47 -3.85
CA LYS A 218 17.55 11.10 -4.76
C LYS A 218 16.37 10.17 -4.98
N VAL A 219 15.18 10.67 -4.68
CA VAL A 219 13.90 9.98 -4.85
C VAL A 219 13.08 10.73 -5.89
N THR A 220 12.62 10.01 -6.91
CA THR A 220 11.72 10.51 -7.94
C THR A 220 10.35 9.86 -7.73
N VAL A 221 9.35 10.71 -7.51
CA VAL A 221 7.95 10.31 -7.32
C VAL A 221 7.14 10.82 -8.49
N PRO A 222 6.79 9.96 -9.45
CA PRO A 222 5.85 10.34 -10.50
C PRO A 222 4.46 10.52 -9.91
N ILE A 223 3.81 11.62 -10.26
CA ILE A 223 2.40 11.88 -9.93
C ILE A 223 1.58 11.64 -11.19
N LEU A 224 0.62 10.75 -11.08
CA LEU A 224 -0.27 10.30 -12.14
C LEU A 224 -1.67 10.85 -11.91
N GLU A 225 -2.37 11.17 -12.98
CA GLU A 225 -3.81 11.45 -12.91
C GLU A 225 -4.59 10.16 -12.68
N THR A 226 -5.77 10.26 -12.08
CA THR A 226 -6.66 9.12 -11.86
C THR A 226 -7.96 9.28 -12.64
N LYS A 227 -8.51 8.16 -13.08
CA LYS A 227 -9.79 8.07 -13.77
C LYS A 227 -10.57 6.88 -13.25
N GLU A 228 -11.86 7.06 -13.01
CA GLU A 228 -12.77 5.96 -12.74
C GLU A 228 -13.23 5.37 -14.07
N VAL A 229 -13.12 4.05 -14.20
CA VAL A 229 -13.52 3.31 -15.39
C VAL A 229 -14.42 2.15 -15.00
N THR A 230 -15.35 1.79 -15.91
CA THR A 230 -16.22 0.63 -15.74
C THR A 230 -15.47 -0.64 -16.10
N ILE A 231 -15.89 -1.75 -15.48
CA ILE A 231 -15.41 -3.08 -15.82
C ILE A 231 -16.56 -3.82 -16.50
N SER A 232 -16.33 -4.31 -17.71
CA SER A 232 -17.27 -5.14 -18.45
C SER A 232 -16.76 -6.57 -18.56
N ALA A 233 -17.68 -7.51 -18.51
CA ALA A 233 -17.41 -8.93 -18.73
C ALA A 233 -18.51 -9.54 -19.56
N SER A 234 -18.17 -10.57 -20.30
CA SER A 234 -19.11 -11.44 -21.02
C SER A 234 -18.78 -12.89 -20.68
N ALA A 235 -19.67 -13.80 -21.06
CA ALA A 235 -19.48 -15.22 -20.86
C ALA A 235 -19.44 -15.96 -22.21
N ILE A 236 -18.83 -17.13 -22.22
CA ILE A 236 -18.89 -18.09 -23.31
C ILE A 236 -19.65 -19.35 -22.88
N GLY A 237 -19.99 -20.17 -23.87
CA GLY A 237 -20.71 -21.44 -23.64
C GLY A 237 -22.20 -21.25 -23.44
N GLU A 238 -22.91 -22.37 -23.44
CA GLU A 238 -24.34 -22.43 -23.16
C GLU A 238 -24.58 -23.29 -21.93
N PRO A 239 -25.53 -22.91 -21.04
CA PRO A 239 -25.93 -23.75 -19.93
C PRO A 239 -26.42 -25.14 -20.38
N ALA A 240 -26.43 -26.09 -19.45
CA ALA A 240 -26.92 -27.44 -19.70
C ALA A 240 -28.36 -27.43 -20.18
N ASP A 241 -28.73 -28.48 -20.95
CA ASP A 241 -30.12 -28.68 -21.40
C ASP A 241 -31.12 -28.54 -20.23
N GLY A 242 -32.11 -27.67 -20.42
CA GLY A 242 -33.12 -27.37 -19.41
C GLY A 242 -32.71 -26.30 -18.40
N TYR A 243 -31.64 -25.56 -18.67
CA TYR A 243 -31.19 -24.38 -17.92
C TYR A 243 -31.01 -23.20 -18.89
N GLU A 244 -31.07 -22.00 -18.32
CA GLU A 244 -30.94 -20.75 -19.08
C GLU A 244 -30.21 -19.72 -18.24
N GLN A 245 -29.38 -18.93 -18.88
CA GLN A 245 -28.78 -17.75 -18.24
C GLN A 245 -29.85 -16.67 -18.04
N THR A 246 -29.93 -16.13 -16.82
CA THR A 246 -30.84 -15.03 -16.49
C THR A 246 -30.07 -13.73 -16.31
N GLY A 247 -30.63 -12.64 -16.88
CA GLY A 247 -29.99 -11.34 -16.81
C GLY A 247 -28.68 -11.24 -17.60
N THR A 248 -27.86 -10.28 -17.21
CA THR A 248 -26.53 -10.01 -17.78
C THR A 248 -25.45 -10.49 -16.82
N VAL A 249 -24.26 -10.76 -17.34
CA VAL A 249 -23.07 -10.99 -16.51
C VAL A 249 -22.85 -9.77 -15.60
N THR A 250 -22.65 -10.03 -14.33
CA THR A 250 -22.40 -9.01 -13.31
C THR A 250 -20.94 -9.00 -12.87
N VAL A 251 -20.41 -7.82 -12.59
CA VAL A 251 -19.04 -7.62 -12.12
C VAL A 251 -19.07 -6.82 -10.82
N SER A 252 -18.36 -7.29 -9.82
CA SER A 252 -18.27 -6.60 -8.53
C SER A 252 -16.80 -6.50 -8.06
N PRO A 253 -16.28 -5.27 -7.81
CA PRO A 253 -16.89 -3.97 -8.07
C PRO A 253 -17.08 -3.69 -9.57
N ALA A 254 -18.11 -2.93 -9.94
CA ALA A 254 -18.41 -2.59 -11.33
C ALA A 254 -17.53 -1.47 -11.91
N THR A 255 -16.90 -0.69 -11.05
CA THR A 255 -15.97 0.39 -11.43
C THR A 255 -14.68 0.29 -10.62
N VAL A 256 -13.61 0.79 -11.19
CA VAL A 256 -12.30 0.86 -10.54
C VAL A 256 -11.63 2.18 -10.88
N LYS A 257 -10.86 2.70 -9.94
CA LYS A 257 -10.03 3.89 -10.16
C LYS A 257 -8.65 3.47 -10.65
N ILE A 258 -8.30 3.91 -11.85
CA ILE A 258 -6.99 3.67 -12.48
C ILE A 258 -6.14 4.94 -12.46
N ALA A 259 -4.82 4.79 -12.49
CA ALA A 259 -3.86 5.87 -12.55
C ALA A 259 -2.94 5.72 -13.75
N GLY A 260 -2.65 6.82 -14.41
CA GLY A 260 -1.76 6.85 -15.56
C GLY A 260 -1.49 8.27 -16.06
N ARG A 261 -0.80 8.37 -17.19
CA ARG A 261 -0.64 9.66 -17.87
C ARG A 261 -1.96 10.04 -18.53
N ALA A 262 -2.36 11.32 -18.48
CA ALA A 262 -3.59 11.83 -19.08
C ALA A 262 -3.85 11.31 -20.50
N ALA A 263 -2.85 11.40 -21.37
CA ALA A 263 -2.96 10.99 -22.78
C ALA A 263 -3.22 9.46 -22.98
N VAL A 264 -2.94 8.64 -21.97
CA VAL A 264 -3.25 7.20 -21.98
C VAL A 264 -4.63 6.96 -21.36
N LEU A 265 -4.92 7.62 -20.21
CA LEU A 265 -6.21 7.54 -19.53
C LEU A 265 -7.39 7.97 -20.42
N ASP A 266 -7.18 8.99 -21.26
CA ASP A 266 -8.22 9.49 -22.19
C ASP A 266 -8.69 8.41 -23.18
N LYS A 267 -7.85 7.43 -23.48
CA LYS A 267 -8.13 6.35 -24.43
C LYS A 267 -8.86 5.16 -23.77
N ILE A 268 -8.89 5.11 -22.46
CA ILE A 268 -9.49 3.99 -21.71
C ILE A 268 -10.86 4.45 -21.21
N SER A 269 -11.91 3.86 -21.76
CA SER A 269 -13.30 4.08 -21.33
C SER A 269 -13.79 2.97 -20.39
N GLU A 270 -13.30 1.73 -20.61
CA GLU A 270 -13.66 0.55 -19.85
C GLU A 270 -12.51 -0.46 -19.82
N ILE A 271 -12.56 -1.38 -18.86
CA ILE A 271 -11.71 -2.56 -18.80
C ILE A 271 -12.58 -3.75 -19.17
N THR A 272 -12.24 -4.43 -20.28
CA THR A 272 -13.00 -5.58 -20.73
C THR A 272 -12.31 -6.86 -20.30
N ILE A 273 -13.04 -7.68 -19.54
CA ILE A 273 -12.63 -9.03 -19.16
C ILE A 273 -13.03 -9.97 -20.30
N PRO A 274 -12.10 -10.78 -20.83
CA PRO A 274 -12.40 -11.74 -21.90
C PRO A 274 -13.48 -12.72 -21.48
N ALA A 275 -14.30 -13.14 -22.45
CA ALA A 275 -15.43 -14.03 -22.21
C ALA A 275 -15.00 -15.44 -21.73
N GLU A 276 -13.79 -15.85 -22.08
CA GLU A 276 -13.17 -17.12 -21.67
C GLU A 276 -12.99 -17.24 -20.16
N GLU A 277 -12.98 -16.12 -19.44
CA GLU A 277 -12.87 -16.08 -17.99
C GLU A 277 -14.17 -16.53 -17.29
N LEU A 278 -15.30 -16.59 -18.01
CA LEU A 278 -16.58 -17.06 -17.48
C LEU A 278 -17.22 -18.02 -18.47
N ASP A 279 -16.92 -19.30 -18.35
CA ASP A 279 -17.46 -20.37 -19.19
C ASP A 279 -18.74 -20.97 -18.55
N LEU A 280 -19.84 -20.87 -19.25
CA LEU A 280 -21.15 -21.38 -18.83
C LEU A 280 -21.47 -22.77 -19.42
N THR A 281 -20.54 -23.39 -20.14
CA THR A 281 -20.75 -24.68 -20.77
C THR A 281 -21.21 -25.72 -19.74
N ASP A 282 -22.38 -26.35 -20.05
CA ASP A 282 -23.03 -27.36 -19.20
C ASP A 282 -23.37 -26.89 -17.77
N ALA A 283 -23.45 -25.58 -17.54
CA ALA A 283 -23.77 -25.03 -16.22
C ALA A 283 -25.21 -25.33 -15.81
N THR A 284 -25.40 -25.79 -14.56
CA THR A 284 -26.70 -26.10 -13.95
C THR A 284 -27.00 -25.24 -12.71
N ALA A 285 -26.11 -24.31 -12.40
CA ALA A 285 -26.18 -23.38 -11.25
C ALA A 285 -25.42 -22.10 -11.61
N PRO A 286 -25.60 -21.01 -10.84
CA PRO A 286 -24.85 -19.78 -11.05
C PRO A 286 -23.34 -20.02 -11.10
N VAL A 287 -22.67 -19.42 -12.07
CA VAL A 287 -21.21 -19.50 -12.25
C VAL A 287 -20.59 -18.21 -11.77
N THR A 288 -19.55 -18.32 -10.94
CA THR A 288 -18.83 -17.18 -10.38
C THR A 288 -17.32 -17.43 -10.50
N ASN A 289 -16.57 -16.43 -10.96
CA ASN A 289 -15.13 -16.46 -11.03
C ASN A 289 -14.52 -15.20 -10.42
N THR A 290 -13.34 -15.34 -9.81
CA THR A 290 -12.58 -14.21 -9.24
C THR A 290 -11.35 -13.97 -10.11
N ILE A 291 -11.21 -12.75 -10.60
CA ILE A 291 -10.26 -12.37 -11.64
C ILE A 291 -9.41 -11.20 -11.19
N ASP A 292 -8.10 -11.27 -11.40
CA ASP A 292 -7.19 -10.16 -11.19
C ASP A 292 -7.19 -9.24 -12.42
N ILE A 293 -7.81 -8.07 -12.29
CA ILE A 293 -7.93 -7.12 -13.40
C ILE A 293 -6.61 -6.46 -13.80
N ARG A 294 -5.54 -6.60 -12.99
CA ARG A 294 -4.22 -6.05 -13.35
C ARG A 294 -3.66 -6.67 -14.63
N GLU A 295 -4.05 -7.90 -14.94
CA GLU A 295 -3.63 -8.59 -16.16
C GLU A 295 -4.22 -7.98 -17.44
N TYR A 296 -5.32 -7.24 -17.30
CA TYR A 296 -6.04 -6.58 -18.40
C TYR A 296 -5.76 -5.09 -18.51
N LEU A 297 -4.90 -4.55 -17.61
CA LEU A 297 -4.50 -3.16 -17.68
C LEU A 297 -3.33 -2.98 -18.67
N PRO A 298 -3.32 -1.91 -19.46
CA PRO A 298 -2.14 -1.52 -20.23
C PRO A 298 -0.92 -1.32 -19.30
N SER A 299 0.29 -1.61 -19.80
CA SER A 299 1.54 -1.56 -19.02
C SER A 299 1.85 -0.21 -18.36
N ASP A 300 1.29 0.89 -18.90
CA ASP A 300 1.49 2.26 -18.38
C ASP A 300 0.38 2.69 -17.41
N ILE A 301 -0.53 1.79 -17.05
CA ILE A 301 -1.67 2.03 -16.16
C ILE A 301 -1.53 1.17 -14.91
N SER A 302 -1.88 1.74 -13.78
CA SER A 302 -1.93 1.04 -12.48
C SER A 302 -3.26 1.30 -11.78
N LEU A 303 -3.58 0.48 -10.79
CA LEU A 303 -4.67 0.76 -9.87
C LEU A 303 -4.31 1.95 -9.01
N ALA A 304 -5.25 2.87 -8.83
CA ALA A 304 -5.04 4.08 -8.03
C ALA A 304 -5.35 3.89 -6.55
N ASP A 305 -6.24 2.95 -6.23
CA ASP A 305 -6.65 2.63 -4.87
C ASP A 305 -5.67 1.60 -4.27
N ALA A 306 -4.98 1.99 -3.20
CA ALA A 306 -4.04 1.12 -2.51
C ALA A 306 -4.72 0.03 -1.67
N ASP A 307 -5.99 0.25 -1.29
CA ASP A 307 -6.78 -0.69 -0.48
C ASP A 307 -7.49 -1.74 -1.35
N PHE A 308 -7.55 -1.53 -2.65
CA PHE A 308 -8.11 -2.48 -3.60
C PHE A 308 -7.02 -3.46 -4.08
N ASP A 309 -7.22 -4.74 -3.80
CA ASP A 309 -6.26 -5.80 -4.11
C ASP A 309 -6.19 -6.19 -5.60
N GLY A 310 -7.01 -5.56 -6.44
CA GLY A 310 -7.07 -5.81 -7.89
C GLY A 310 -7.98 -6.96 -8.29
N THR A 311 -8.68 -7.61 -7.37
CA THR A 311 -9.56 -8.72 -7.68
C THR A 311 -11.01 -8.29 -7.85
N VAL A 312 -11.66 -8.79 -8.88
CA VAL A 312 -13.09 -8.61 -9.13
C VAL A 312 -13.79 -9.95 -9.24
N THR A 313 -15.03 -9.98 -8.81
CA THR A 313 -15.90 -11.14 -8.95
C THR A 313 -16.80 -10.95 -10.17
N VAL A 314 -16.74 -11.89 -11.11
CA VAL A 314 -17.61 -11.94 -12.28
C VAL A 314 -18.58 -13.09 -12.07
N SER A 315 -19.89 -12.86 -12.29
CA SER A 315 -20.90 -13.89 -12.11
C SER A 315 -22.01 -13.82 -13.16
N ALA A 316 -22.55 -14.99 -13.49
CA ALA A 316 -23.74 -15.17 -14.30
C ALA A 316 -24.71 -16.06 -13.55
N ASP A 317 -25.95 -15.64 -13.50
CA ASP A 317 -27.04 -16.42 -12.89
C ASP A 317 -27.56 -17.44 -13.91
N ILE A 318 -27.73 -18.69 -13.47
CA ILE A 318 -28.27 -19.81 -14.25
C ILE A 318 -29.45 -20.35 -13.49
N GLU A 319 -30.60 -20.41 -14.18
CA GLU A 319 -31.85 -20.93 -13.63
C GLU A 319 -32.38 -22.11 -14.43
N GLN A 320 -33.10 -23.00 -13.75
CA GLN A 320 -33.74 -24.14 -14.36
C GLN A 320 -35.01 -23.75 -15.09
N ILE A 321 -35.13 -24.15 -16.38
CA ILE A 321 -36.35 -24.06 -17.15
C ILE A 321 -37.37 -25.11 -16.64
N ARG A 322 -38.52 -24.65 -16.23
CA ARG A 322 -39.59 -25.49 -15.66
C ARG A 322 -40.75 -25.62 -16.64
N ARG A 323 -41.61 -26.60 -16.39
CA ARG A 323 -42.84 -26.83 -17.12
C ARG A 323 -44.03 -26.55 -16.22
N LYS A 324 -45.08 -25.95 -16.80
CA LYS A 324 -46.38 -25.71 -16.14
C LYS A 324 -47.47 -26.16 -17.08
N THR A 325 -48.43 -26.96 -16.55
CA THR A 325 -49.63 -27.33 -17.30
C THR A 325 -50.79 -26.45 -16.86
N ILE A 326 -51.46 -25.86 -17.83
CA ILE A 326 -52.58 -24.95 -17.64
C ILE A 326 -53.79 -25.63 -18.28
N SER A 327 -54.92 -25.73 -17.58
CA SER A 327 -56.14 -26.33 -18.04
C SER A 327 -57.12 -25.26 -18.46
N PHE A 328 -57.80 -25.49 -19.58
CA PHE A 328 -58.84 -24.64 -20.14
C PHE A 328 -60.09 -25.46 -20.44
N ASP A 329 -61.25 -24.88 -20.19
CA ASP A 329 -62.51 -25.45 -20.73
C ASP A 329 -62.64 -25.11 -22.21
N ALA A 330 -63.10 -26.03 -23.01
CA ALA A 330 -63.28 -25.83 -24.45
C ALA A 330 -64.14 -24.60 -24.75
N ASP A 331 -65.11 -24.33 -23.91
CA ASP A 331 -66.02 -23.17 -24.03
C ASP A 331 -65.32 -21.82 -23.94
N SER A 332 -64.07 -21.79 -23.40
CA SER A 332 -63.21 -20.58 -23.29
C SER A 332 -62.47 -20.27 -24.58
N VAL A 333 -62.47 -21.19 -25.57
CA VAL A 333 -61.74 -21.01 -26.84
C VAL A 333 -62.50 -20.08 -27.76
N GLN A 334 -61.88 -19.02 -28.21
CA GLN A 334 -62.44 -18.13 -29.20
C GLN A 334 -62.34 -18.75 -30.58
N LEU A 335 -63.49 -19.01 -31.19
CA LEU A 335 -63.57 -19.50 -32.58
C LEU A 335 -63.47 -18.33 -33.55
N LEU A 336 -62.42 -18.32 -34.37
CA LEU A 336 -62.15 -17.25 -35.34
C LEU A 336 -62.44 -17.78 -36.78
N ASN A 337 -62.74 -16.83 -37.69
CA ASN A 337 -62.92 -17.10 -39.10
C ASN A 337 -63.96 -18.22 -39.38
N ILE A 338 -65.10 -18.15 -38.63
CA ILE A 338 -66.23 -19.12 -38.89
C ILE A 338 -66.68 -18.95 -40.32
N PRO A 339 -66.75 -20.05 -41.11
CA PRO A 339 -67.18 -19.99 -42.50
C PRO A 339 -68.60 -19.42 -42.67
N ASP A 340 -68.83 -18.64 -43.73
CA ASP A 340 -70.13 -18.02 -43.98
C ASP A 340 -71.22 -19.09 -44.12
N GLY A 341 -72.37 -18.86 -43.46
CA GLY A 341 -73.49 -19.82 -43.45
C GLY A 341 -73.33 -20.97 -42.47
N TRP A 342 -72.32 -20.94 -41.56
CA TRP A 342 -72.12 -21.98 -40.57
C TRP A 342 -72.21 -21.42 -39.16
N LEU A 343 -72.68 -22.23 -38.23
CA LEU A 343 -72.57 -22.05 -36.78
C LEU A 343 -71.51 -23.00 -36.28
N ALA A 344 -70.61 -22.49 -35.46
CA ALA A 344 -69.55 -23.28 -34.87
C ALA A 344 -69.61 -23.12 -33.33
N GLU A 345 -69.65 -24.25 -32.64
CA GLU A 345 -69.67 -24.30 -31.19
C GLU A 345 -68.57 -25.28 -30.70
N ALA A 346 -67.83 -24.95 -29.71
CA ALA A 346 -66.90 -25.90 -29.06
C ALA A 346 -67.70 -27.01 -28.38
N VAL A 347 -67.28 -28.27 -28.50
CA VAL A 347 -67.97 -29.40 -27.83
C VAL A 347 -67.71 -29.26 -26.30
N SER A 348 -68.77 -29.03 -25.55
CA SER A 348 -68.75 -28.79 -24.14
C SER A 348 -68.19 -29.97 -23.35
N GLY A 349 -67.50 -29.66 -22.19
CA GLY A 349 -66.97 -30.67 -21.28
C GLY A 349 -65.59 -31.22 -21.67
N GLN A 350 -64.94 -30.70 -22.70
CA GLN A 350 -63.53 -30.96 -23.00
C GLN A 350 -62.62 -30.10 -22.13
N ASN A 351 -61.65 -30.74 -21.43
CA ASN A 351 -60.62 -30.08 -20.68
C ASN A 351 -59.32 -30.08 -21.53
N LEU A 352 -58.98 -28.95 -22.04
CA LEU A 352 -57.78 -28.74 -22.83
C LEU A 352 -56.57 -28.49 -21.93
N GLN A 353 -55.44 -29.15 -22.18
CA GLN A 353 -54.24 -29.02 -21.40
C GLN A 353 -53.10 -28.41 -22.24
N LEU A 354 -52.72 -27.20 -21.90
CA LEU A 354 -51.56 -26.55 -22.43
C LEU A 354 -50.37 -26.74 -21.52
N THR A 355 -49.29 -27.33 -22.01
CA THR A 355 -48.01 -27.37 -21.29
C THR A 355 -47.11 -26.33 -21.89
N VAL A 356 -46.61 -25.46 -21.00
CA VAL A 356 -45.66 -24.41 -21.33
C VAL A 356 -44.35 -24.62 -20.57
N ARG A 357 -43.26 -24.11 -21.11
CA ARG A 357 -41.95 -24.09 -20.46
C ARG A 357 -41.40 -22.68 -20.37
N GLY A 358 -40.57 -22.39 -19.35
CA GLY A 358 -39.92 -21.11 -19.12
C GLY A 358 -39.35 -21.05 -17.72
N LEU A 359 -38.75 -19.92 -17.36
CA LEU A 359 -38.29 -19.65 -16.03
C LEU A 359 -39.44 -19.56 -15.04
N GLN A 360 -39.20 -19.93 -13.75
CA GLN A 360 -40.23 -19.97 -12.73
C GLN A 360 -41.02 -18.67 -12.62
N ASP A 361 -40.34 -17.55 -12.63
CA ASP A 361 -40.95 -16.21 -12.47
C ASP A 361 -41.84 -15.86 -13.66
N ASN A 362 -41.44 -16.24 -14.88
CA ASN A 362 -42.26 -16.05 -16.07
C ASN A 362 -43.50 -16.95 -16.01
N LEU A 363 -43.37 -18.21 -15.59
CA LEU A 363 -44.47 -19.15 -15.45
C LEU A 363 -45.46 -18.78 -14.36
N ASN A 364 -45.03 -18.05 -13.30
CA ASN A 364 -45.92 -17.58 -12.23
C ASN A 364 -46.95 -16.58 -12.75
N ASN A 365 -46.64 -15.84 -13.82
CA ASN A 365 -47.49 -14.82 -14.43
C ASN A 365 -48.38 -15.34 -15.55
N VAL A 366 -48.34 -16.64 -15.83
CA VAL A 366 -49.08 -17.27 -16.92
C VAL A 366 -50.08 -18.25 -16.32
N ASP A 367 -51.38 -17.98 -16.49
CA ASP A 367 -52.49 -18.83 -16.06
C ASP A 367 -53.63 -18.79 -17.06
N ALA A 368 -54.70 -19.57 -16.83
CA ALA A 368 -55.84 -19.65 -17.72
C ALA A 368 -56.58 -18.32 -17.91
N GLY A 369 -56.46 -17.38 -16.96
CA GLY A 369 -57.09 -16.05 -17.09
C GLY A 369 -56.24 -15.03 -17.85
N THR A 370 -54.93 -15.27 -17.97
CA THR A 370 -53.97 -14.37 -18.67
C THR A 370 -53.77 -14.75 -20.13
N ILE A 371 -54.15 -15.96 -20.53
CA ILE A 371 -53.98 -16.49 -21.90
C ILE A 371 -55.33 -16.54 -22.58
N THR A 372 -55.40 -16.07 -23.80
CA THR A 372 -56.61 -16.19 -24.65
C THR A 372 -56.41 -17.30 -25.68
N PRO A 373 -57.05 -18.45 -25.49
CA PRO A 373 -57.04 -19.54 -26.47
C PRO A 373 -57.90 -19.17 -27.66
N HIS A 374 -57.42 -19.38 -28.87
CA HIS A 374 -58.19 -19.18 -30.09
C HIS A 374 -58.00 -20.32 -31.12
N ALA A 375 -59.03 -20.66 -31.80
CA ALA A 375 -59.05 -21.66 -32.92
C ALA A 375 -59.44 -20.96 -34.16
N ASP A 376 -58.64 -21.08 -35.22
CA ASP A 376 -58.94 -20.53 -36.56
C ASP A 376 -59.57 -21.57 -37.40
N LEU A 377 -60.89 -21.38 -37.73
CA LEU A 377 -61.69 -22.31 -38.47
C LEU A 377 -61.47 -22.17 -39.98
N SER A 378 -60.70 -21.19 -40.45
CA SER A 378 -60.41 -21.10 -41.91
C SER A 378 -59.64 -22.32 -42.40
N ALA A 379 -58.96 -23.05 -41.54
CA ALA A 379 -58.25 -24.31 -41.85
C ALA A 379 -59.21 -25.47 -42.17
N LEU A 380 -60.53 -25.35 -41.87
CA LEU A 380 -61.53 -26.35 -42.15
C LEU A 380 -62.19 -26.20 -43.55
N ILE A 381 -61.84 -25.11 -44.23
CA ILE A 381 -62.30 -24.86 -45.61
C ILE A 381 -61.33 -25.58 -46.54
N ASP A 382 -61.87 -26.56 -47.32
CA ASP A 382 -61.05 -27.27 -48.31
C ASP A 382 -60.67 -26.36 -49.50
N GLU A 383 -59.84 -26.90 -50.41
CA GLU A 383 -59.42 -26.18 -51.63
C GLU A 383 -60.57 -25.80 -52.55
N ASN A 384 -61.73 -26.45 -52.40
CA ASN A 384 -62.94 -26.19 -53.19
C ASN A 384 -63.88 -25.20 -52.47
N GLY A 385 -63.52 -24.68 -51.29
CA GLY A 385 -64.36 -23.81 -50.49
C GLY A 385 -65.49 -24.54 -49.72
N THR A 386 -65.39 -25.86 -49.57
CA THR A 386 -66.42 -26.70 -48.92
C THR A 386 -66.00 -26.93 -47.43
N VAL A 387 -67.00 -26.94 -46.56
CA VAL A 387 -66.84 -27.23 -45.15
C VAL A 387 -67.64 -28.47 -44.79
N THR A 388 -67.09 -29.38 -43.97
CA THR A 388 -67.77 -30.61 -43.55
C THR A 388 -68.56 -30.38 -42.27
N ALA A 389 -69.83 -30.69 -42.23
CA ALA A 389 -70.70 -30.62 -41.06
C ALA A 389 -70.33 -31.70 -40.04
N GLY A 390 -70.59 -31.43 -38.76
CA GLY A 390 -70.33 -32.34 -37.64
C GLY A 390 -69.12 -31.94 -36.79
N GLU A 391 -68.64 -32.92 -36.05
CA GLU A 391 -67.46 -32.66 -35.16
C GLU A 391 -66.16 -32.62 -35.96
N GLN A 392 -65.40 -31.55 -35.76
CA GLN A 392 -64.10 -31.30 -36.40
C GLN A 392 -63.06 -30.96 -35.33
N GLU A 393 -61.87 -31.49 -35.52
CA GLU A 393 -60.75 -31.17 -34.63
C GLU A 393 -59.93 -29.98 -35.17
N VAL A 394 -59.76 -28.96 -34.33
CA VAL A 394 -59.05 -27.73 -34.69
C VAL A 394 -57.95 -27.46 -33.74
N THR A 395 -56.76 -27.05 -34.24
CA THR A 395 -55.63 -26.67 -33.41
C THR A 395 -55.94 -25.35 -32.76
N VAL A 396 -55.73 -25.31 -31.41
CA VAL A 396 -55.83 -24.10 -30.61
C VAL A 396 -54.44 -23.40 -30.54
N LYS A 397 -54.46 -22.12 -30.87
CA LYS A 397 -53.30 -21.24 -30.72
C LYS A 397 -53.45 -20.41 -29.47
N PHE A 398 -52.31 -20.11 -28.83
CA PHE A 398 -52.24 -19.34 -27.61
C PHE A 398 -51.31 -18.13 -27.79
N LEU A 399 -51.75 -16.97 -27.34
CA LEU A 399 -50.89 -15.80 -27.28
C LEU A 399 -50.11 -15.87 -25.97
N LEU A 400 -48.85 -16.31 -26.04
CA LEU A 400 -47.95 -16.45 -24.90
C LEU A 400 -46.99 -15.29 -24.85
N PRO A 401 -46.51 -14.90 -23.62
CA PRO A 401 -45.37 -13.99 -23.47
C PRO A 401 -44.14 -14.55 -24.17
N ALA A 402 -43.28 -13.66 -24.68
CA ALA A 402 -42.07 -14.05 -25.44
C ALA A 402 -41.09 -14.94 -24.64
N SER A 403 -41.16 -14.89 -23.31
CA SER A 403 -40.33 -15.67 -22.37
C SER A 403 -40.92 -17.03 -22.00
N VAL A 404 -42.02 -17.44 -22.61
CA VAL A 404 -42.72 -18.71 -22.34
C VAL A 404 -43.02 -19.42 -23.65
N GLU A 405 -42.59 -20.66 -23.73
CA GLU A 405 -42.75 -21.48 -24.92
C GLU A 405 -43.80 -22.57 -24.73
N GLN A 406 -44.59 -22.81 -25.79
CA GLN A 406 -45.54 -23.94 -25.85
C GLN A 406 -44.79 -25.25 -26.13
N VAL A 407 -45.07 -26.29 -25.33
CA VAL A 407 -44.43 -27.61 -25.45
C VAL A 407 -45.26 -28.61 -26.25
N ASN A 408 -46.61 -28.57 -26.11
CA ASN A 408 -47.52 -29.51 -26.76
C ASN A 408 -48.50 -28.81 -27.69
N ALA A 409 -48.91 -29.47 -28.76
CA ALA A 409 -50.06 -29.04 -29.53
C ALA A 409 -51.34 -29.30 -28.71
N VAL A 410 -52.30 -28.38 -28.81
CA VAL A 410 -53.60 -28.49 -28.17
C VAL A 410 -54.68 -28.41 -29.28
N THR A 411 -55.64 -29.34 -29.26
CA THR A 411 -56.73 -29.35 -30.19
C THR A 411 -58.07 -29.26 -29.45
N VAL A 412 -59.06 -28.68 -30.09
CA VAL A 412 -60.44 -28.61 -29.58
C VAL A 412 -61.40 -29.25 -30.63
N GLN A 413 -62.36 -30.01 -30.13
CA GLN A 413 -63.48 -30.52 -31.00
C GLN A 413 -64.48 -29.38 -31.10
N VAL A 414 -64.82 -29.03 -32.36
CA VAL A 414 -65.81 -28.00 -32.70
C VAL A 414 -66.92 -28.64 -33.50
N HIS A 415 -68.14 -28.40 -33.08
CA HIS A 415 -69.31 -28.86 -33.84
C HIS A 415 -69.77 -27.82 -34.85
N LEU A 416 -69.76 -28.17 -36.10
CA LEU A 416 -70.18 -27.32 -37.22
C LEU A 416 -71.54 -27.65 -37.66
N THR A 417 -72.51 -26.71 -37.66
CA THR A 417 -73.86 -26.85 -38.15
C THR A 417 -74.10 -25.86 -39.25
N GLN A 418 -74.58 -26.35 -40.40
CA GLN A 418 -74.94 -25.48 -41.50
C GLN A 418 -76.22 -24.71 -41.15
N LEU A 419 -76.19 -23.39 -41.25
CA LEU A 419 -77.38 -22.56 -41.05
C LEU A 419 -78.36 -22.80 -42.25
N ALA A 420 -79.61 -23.09 -41.95
CA ALA A 420 -80.62 -23.20 -43.00
C ALA A 420 -80.72 -21.87 -43.76
N ALA A 421 -80.66 -21.92 -45.10
CA ALA A 421 -80.89 -20.74 -45.92
C ALA A 421 -82.25 -20.15 -45.59
N SER A 422 -82.29 -18.95 -45.05
CA SER A 422 -83.57 -18.22 -44.87
C SER A 422 -84.17 -17.92 -46.24
N ASN A 423 -85.16 -18.73 -46.65
CA ASN A 423 -86.01 -18.39 -47.77
C ASN A 423 -86.78 -17.13 -47.39
N THR A 424 -86.27 -16.00 -47.78
CA THR A 424 -87.08 -14.80 -47.90
C THR A 424 -87.92 -14.94 -49.23
N ASP A 425 -88.99 -15.74 -49.17
CA ASP A 425 -90.02 -15.68 -50.23
C ASP A 425 -90.61 -14.24 -50.14
N ALA A 426 -90.26 -13.48 -51.12
CA ALA A 426 -90.94 -12.28 -51.50
C ALA A 426 -92.37 -12.65 -51.94
N GLN A 427 -93.31 -12.52 -51.04
CA GLN A 427 -94.74 -12.46 -51.47
C GLN A 427 -94.97 -11.02 -51.88
N GLY A 428 -94.78 -10.80 -53.21
CA GLY A 428 -95.38 -9.69 -53.92
C GLY A 428 -96.80 -10.04 -54.27
N ASP A 429 -97.63 -9.16 -53.98
CA ASP A 429 -98.73 -8.67 -54.74
C ASP A 429 -100.17 -9.00 -54.61
N GLN A 430 -100.98 -8.18 -54.50
CA GLN A 430 -102.03 -7.63 -55.45
C GLN A 430 -102.62 -6.37 -54.86
#